data_7aabc00f440cc1314456bd3a84a47aa5
#
_entry.id   7aabc00f440cc1314456bd3a84a47aa5
#
_cell.length_a   1.000
_cell.length_b   1.000
_cell.length_c   1.000
_cell.angle_alpha   90.00
_cell.angle_beta   90.00
_cell.angle_gamma   90.00
#
_symmetry.space_group_name_H-M   'P 1'
#
loop_
_entity.id
_entity.type
_entity.pdbx_description
1 polymer ?
#
loop_
_entity_poly.entity_id
_entity_poly.type
_entity_poly.pdbx_seq_one_letter_code
_entity_poly.pdbx_strand_id
1 'polypeptide(L)'
;LHDALPIFQTLYATERTAGRNVLASCVAPTVLCMLGRVALRDAQYILGMHHLSPCYLVVYEKSTPPAYDRALDIRPLDRSHMQAVLEGYTHPEYLREGDLEGLLDAGKILGGFEKGELVGFIGEHPEGSIGMLEIFPKFRRKGWAYALEAAKIESHLRQGFVPWVEVWPDNTVSLKLQESLGFTFYPPEGMTFMNTPAYD
;
A
#
# COMPACT_ATOMS: atom_id res chain seq x y z
N LEU A 1 -6.36 -27.28 12.51
CA LEU A 1 -5.39 -26.30 12.02
C LEU A 1 -5.69 -26.10 10.55
N HIS A 2 -6.53 -25.13 10.21
CA HIS A 2 -6.60 -24.59 8.86
C HIS A 2 -5.35 -23.73 8.70
N ASP A 3 -4.35 -24.23 8.00
CA ASP A 3 -3.29 -23.39 7.46
C ASP A 3 -3.97 -22.41 6.50
N ALA A 4 -4.18 -21.19 6.96
CA ALA A 4 -4.68 -20.13 6.11
C ALA A 4 -3.67 -19.94 4.99
N LEU A 5 -4.10 -20.13 3.73
CA LEU A 5 -3.27 -19.87 2.57
C LEU A 5 -2.76 -18.42 2.65
N PRO A 6 -1.49 -18.16 2.32
CA PRO A 6 -1.00 -16.80 2.29
C PRO A 6 -1.84 -16.02 1.28
N ILE A 7 -2.52 -14.96 1.73
CA ILE A 7 -3.43 -14.19 0.88
C ILE A 7 -2.64 -13.28 -0.06
N PHE A 8 -1.52 -12.74 0.40
CA PHE A 8 -0.66 -11.85 -0.36
C PHE A 8 0.78 -12.37 -0.40
N GLN A 9 1.39 -12.38 -1.57
CA GLN A 9 2.80 -12.67 -1.77
C GLN A 9 3.37 -11.70 -2.82
N THR A 10 4.65 -11.36 -2.69
CA THR A 10 5.38 -10.57 -3.68
C THR A 10 6.49 -11.43 -4.28
N LEU A 11 6.59 -11.45 -5.61
CA LEU A 11 7.66 -12.12 -6.32
C LEU A 11 8.41 -11.14 -7.22
N TYR A 12 9.73 -11.10 -7.03
CA TYR A 12 10.67 -10.48 -7.94
C TYR A 12 11.65 -11.54 -8.45
N ALA A 13 11.80 -11.63 -9.76
CA ALA A 13 12.76 -12.54 -10.37
C ALA A 13 13.51 -11.82 -11.52
N THR A 14 14.82 -11.89 -11.50
CA THR A 14 15.69 -11.39 -12.58
C THR A 14 15.86 -12.42 -13.71
N GLU A 15 15.66 -13.70 -13.37
CA GLU A 15 15.77 -14.81 -14.29
C GLU A 15 14.51 -15.68 -14.28
N ARG A 16 14.05 -16.09 -15.47
CA ARG A 16 12.83 -16.88 -15.64
C ARG A 16 12.89 -18.23 -14.91
N THR A 17 14.01 -18.93 -14.99
CA THR A 17 14.17 -20.26 -14.37
C THR A 17 14.07 -20.16 -12.84
N ALA A 18 14.72 -19.14 -12.25
CA ALA A 18 14.65 -18.91 -10.81
C ALA A 18 13.21 -18.58 -10.37
N GLY A 19 12.54 -17.66 -11.08
CA GLY A 19 11.15 -17.32 -10.82
C GLY A 19 10.20 -18.53 -10.91
N ARG A 20 10.35 -19.35 -11.96
CA ARG A 20 9.57 -20.57 -12.15
C ARG A 20 9.77 -21.59 -11.02
N ASN A 21 10.99 -21.78 -10.55
CA ASN A 21 11.27 -22.71 -9.44
C ASN A 21 10.62 -22.25 -8.13
N VAL A 22 10.67 -20.94 -7.85
CA VAL A 22 9.97 -20.35 -6.69
C VAL A 22 8.47 -20.57 -6.81
N LEU A 23 7.87 -20.23 -7.95
CA LEU A 23 6.43 -20.43 -8.19
C LEU A 23 5.98 -21.87 -8.03
N ALA A 24 6.79 -22.83 -8.52
CA ALA A 24 6.47 -24.27 -8.40
C ALA A 24 6.51 -24.79 -6.97
N SER A 25 7.19 -24.10 -6.06
CA SER A 25 7.27 -24.44 -4.62
C SER A 25 6.30 -23.64 -3.75
N CYS A 26 5.63 -22.62 -4.31
CA CYS A 26 4.68 -21.81 -3.57
C CYS A 26 3.31 -22.50 -3.46
N VAL A 27 2.69 -22.34 -2.29
CA VAL A 27 1.24 -22.50 -2.18
C VAL A 27 0.60 -21.27 -2.85
N ALA A 28 -0.34 -21.49 -3.76
CA ALA A 28 -0.96 -20.40 -4.52
C ALA A 28 -1.58 -19.37 -3.56
N PRO A 29 -1.11 -18.11 -3.56
CA PRO A 29 -1.72 -17.05 -2.74
C PRO A 29 -3.04 -16.60 -3.37
N THR A 30 -3.87 -15.92 -2.61
CA THR A 30 -5.06 -15.26 -3.15
C THR A 30 -4.69 -14.11 -4.07
N VAL A 31 -3.67 -13.34 -3.69
CA VAL A 31 -3.10 -12.24 -4.46
C VAL A 31 -1.60 -12.42 -4.58
N LEU A 32 -1.07 -12.31 -5.77
CA LEU A 32 0.36 -12.30 -6.07
C LEU A 32 0.76 -10.98 -6.72
N CYS A 33 1.65 -10.25 -6.09
CA CYS A 33 2.29 -9.08 -6.68
C CYS A 33 3.55 -9.52 -7.44
N MET A 34 3.60 -9.26 -8.75
CA MET A 34 4.75 -9.55 -9.60
C MET A 34 5.52 -8.27 -9.88
N LEU A 35 6.77 -8.21 -9.44
CA LEU A 35 7.70 -7.15 -9.83
C LEU A 35 8.49 -7.61 -11.07
N GLY A 36 8.24 -6.93 -12.18
CA GLY A 36 8.79 -7.28 -13.49
C GLY A 36 7.99 -8.36 -14.22
N ARG A 37 8.33 -8.59 -15.49
CA ARG A 37 7.58 -9.46 -16.41
C ARG A 37 8.17 -10.86 -16.59
N VAL A 38 9.34 -11.11 -16.01
CA VAL A 38 10.16 -12.30 -16.31
C VAL A 38 9.42 -13.61 -16.05
N ALA A 39 8.69 -13.70 -14.92
CA ALA A 39 7.99 -14.91 -14.53
C ALA A 39 6.45 -14.80 -14.63
N LEU A 40 5.91 -13.71 -15.21
CA LEU A 40 4.47 -13.44 -15.25
C LEU A 40 3.67 -14.58 -15.91
N ARG A 41 4.10 -15.05 -17.08
CA ARG A 41 3.44 -16.16 -17.78
C ARG A 41 3.55 -17.49 -17.03
N ASP A 42 4.65 -17.70 -16.32
CA ASP A 42 4.84 -18.92 -15.53
C ASP A 42 3.92 -18.87 -14.29
N ALA A 43 3.72 -17.72 -13.67
CA ALA A 43 2.74 -17.54 -12.59
C ALA A 43 1.30 -17.82 -13.05
N GLN A 44 0.89 -17.31 -14.20
CA GLN A 44 -0.39 -17.62 -14.80
C GLN A 44 -0.59 -19.13 -15.00
N TYR A 45 0.41 -19.81 -15.55
CA TYR A 45 0.32 -21.22 -15.85
C TYR A 45 0.42 -22.13 -14.61
N ILE A 46 1.34 -21.84 -13.69
CA ILE A 46 1.61 -22.70 -12.52
C ILE A 46 0.56 -22.49 -11.43
N LEU A 47 0.16 -21.24 -11.17
CA LEU A 47 -0.77 -20.89 -10.09
C LEU A 47 -2.22 -20.69 -10.54
N GLY A 48 -2.47 -20.70 -11.86
CA GLY A 48 -3.81 -20.48 -12.40
C GLY A 48 -4.32 -19.04 -12.22
N MET A 49 -3.44 -18.07 -11.98
CA MET A 49 -3.79 -16.69 -11.73
C MET A 49 -3.86 -15.91 -13.05
N HIS A 50 -5.05 -15.75 -13.60
CA HIS A 50 -5.24 -15.16 -14.94
C HIS A 50 -5.71 -13.71 -14.94
N HIS A 51 -6.25 -13.23 -13.83
CA HIS A 51 -6.63 -11.83 -13.72
C HIS A 51 -5.40 -10.97 -13.44
N LEU A 52 -5.11 -10.01 -14.31
CA LEU A 52 -3.93 -9.17 -14.26
C LEU A 52 -4.33 -7.71 -14.09
N SER A 53 -3.84 -7.10 -13.03
CA SER A 53 -4.07 -5.69 -12.73
C SER A 53 -2.72 -4.95 -12.64
N PRO A 54 -2.23 -4.38 -13.76
CA PRO A 54 -0.99 -3.62 -13.75
C PRO A 54 -1.16 -2.32 -12.96
N CYS A 55 -0.16 -1.96 -12.17
CA CYS A 55 -0.13 -0.71 -11.44
C CYS A 55 1.23 -0.01 -11.54
N TYR A 56 1.27 1.29 -11.27
CA TYR A 56 2.53 2.01 -11.12
C TYR A 56 3.19 1.58 -9.81
N LEU A 57 4.48 1.23 -9.87
CA LEU A 57 5.36 1.25 -8.72
C LEU A 57 5.90 2.68 -8.60
N VAL A 58 5.65 3.33 -7.47
CA VAL A 58 5.98 4.73 -7.27
C VAL A 58 6.88 4.83 -6.03
N VAL A 59 8.13 5.29 -6.20
CA VAL A 59 9.19 5.20 -5.18
C VAL A 59 9.69 6.59 -4.81
N TYR A 60 9.83 6.86 -3.52
CA TYR A 60 10.44 8.09 -3.03
C TYR A 60 11.95 7.89 -2.86
N GLU A 61 12.71 8.34 -3.85
CA GLU A 61 14.16 8.10 -3.94
C GLU A 61 15.01 9.16 -3.23
N LYS A 62 14.38 10.17 -2.63
CA LYS A 62 15.10 11.23 -1.92
C LYS A 62 15.39 10.83 -0.47
N SER A 63 16.49 11.31 0.07
CA SER A 63 16.88 11.06 1.47
C SER A 63 16.25 12.02 2.47
N THR A 64 15.60 13.08 2.00
CA THR A 64 14.93 14.09 2.85
C THR A 64 13.44 14.09 2.56
N PRO A 65 12.60 14.13 3.61
CA PRO A 65 11.15 14.15 3.42
C PRO A 65 10.67 15.45 2.75
N PRO A 66 9.50 15.42 2.08
CA PRO A 66 8.90 16.65 1.55
C PRO A 66 8.53 17.58 2.70
N ALA A 67 8.66 18.90 2.46
CA ALA A 67 8.18 19.90 3.41
C ALA A 67 6.65 19.91 3.43
N TYR A 68 6.04 19.95 4.61
CA TYR A 68 4.60 20.02 4.77
C TYR A 68 4.18 20.92 5.92
N ASP A 69 2.93 21.38 5.91
CA ASP A 69 2.36 22.20 6.97
C ASP A 69 2.24 21.41 8.27
N ARG A 70 2.86 21.90 9.32
CA ARG A 70 2.86 21.31 10.68
C ARG A 70 1.65 21.76 11.51
N ALA A 71 0.70 22.48 10.94
CA ALA A 71 -0.53 22.89 11.63
C ALA A 71 -1.46 21.70 11.92
N LEU A 72 -1.34 20.62 11.15
CA LEU A 72 -2.02 19.36 11.43
C LEU A 72 -1.23 18.59 12.51
N ASP A 73 -1.87 18.23 13.62
CA ASP A 73 -1.29 17.32 14.61
C ASP A 73 -1.32 15.89 14.04
N ILE A 74 -0.14 15.37 13.68
CA ILE A 74 -0.01 14.04 13.08
C ILE A 74 0.69 13.11 14.07
N ARG A 75 0.00 12.01 14.42
CA ARG A 75 0.48 11.05 15.42
C ARG A 75 -0.04 9.63 15.14
N PRO A 76 0.63 8.58 15.66
CA PRO A 76 0.11 7.22 15.57
C PRO A 76 -1.29 7.11 16.16
N LEU A 77 -2.16 6.37 15.47
CA LEU A 77 -3.44 5.94 15.98
C LEU A 77 -3.26 4.70 16.87
N ASP A 78 -4.13 4.56 17.86
CA ASP A 78 -4.24 3.39 18.72
C ASP A 78 -5.59 2.67 18.52
N ARG A 79 -5.83 1.60 19.27
CA ARG A 79 -7.06 0.79 19.16
C ARG A 79 -8.35 1.57 19.42
N SER A 80 -8.31 2.70 20.16
CA SER A 80 -9.50 3.53 20.39
C SER A 80 -10.02 4.18 19.09
N HIS A 81 -9.18 4.26 18.06
CA HIS A 81 -9.50 4.81 16.75
C HIS A 81 -9.96 3.76 15.74
N MET A 82 -9.98 2.46 16.10
CA MET A 82 -10.29 1.34 15.20
C MET A 82 -11.61 1.54 14.45
N GLN A 83 -12.67 1.91 15.18
CA GLN A 83 -13.99 2.13 14.58
C GLN A 83 -13.96 3.24 13.52
N ALA A 84 -13.27 4.35 13.82
CA ALA A 84 -13.16 5.46 12.88
C ALA A 84 -12.38 5.09 11.60
N VAL A 85 -11.37 4.22 11.72
CA VAL A 85 -10.63 3.68 10.57
C VAL A 85 -11.53 2.76 9.75
N LEU A 86 -12.24 1.81 10.37
CA LEU A 86 -13.12 0.88 9.68
C LEU A 86 -14.25 1.60 8.93
N GLU A 87 -14.88 2.60 9.56
CA GLU A 87 -15.95 3.38 8.94
C GLU A 87 -15.46 4.35 7.86
N GLY A 88 -14.23 4.84 8.02
CA GLY A 88 -13.65 5.83 7.12
C GLY A 88 -12.91 5.26 5.92
N TYR A 89 -12.46 4.00 5.97
CA TYR A 89 -11.69 3.40 4.89
C TYR A 89 -12.60 2.96 3.74
N THR A 90 -12.33 3.48 2.54
CA THR A 90 -13.17 3.24 1.35
C THR A 90 -12.95 1.88 0.69
N HIS A 91 -11.91 1.13 1.13
CA HIS A 91 -11.53 -0.18 0.60
C HIS A 91 -11.42 -1.24 1.72
N PRO A 92 -12.50 -1.50 2.48
CA PRO A 92 -12.48 -2.44 3.60
C PRO A 92 -12.10 -3.87 3.18
N GLU A 93 -12.27 -4.23 1.91
CA GLU A 93 -11.86 -5.52 1.34
C GLU A 93 -10.35 -5.77 1.42
N TYR A 94 -9.54 -4.75 1.60
CA TYR A 94 -8.08 -4.88 1.83
C TYR A 94 -7.69 -5.01 3.30
N LEU A 95 -8.65 -4.87 4.23
CA LEU A 95 -8.45 -5.06 5.66
C LEU A 95 -9.03 -6.40 6.10
N ARG A 96 -8.18 -7.28 6.63
CA ARG A 96 -8.64 -8.51 7.25
C ARG A 96 -8.94 -8.31 8.72
N GLU A 97 -9.77 -9.20 9.25
CA GLU A 97 -9.95 -9.32 10.69
C GLU A 97 -8.59 -9.59 11.37
N GLY A 98 -8.22 -8.73 12.31
CA GLY A 98 -6.95 -8.77 13.03
C GLY A 98 -5.79 -7.96 12.41
N ASP A 99 -5.77 -7.70 11.10
CA ASP A 99 -4.71 -6.90 10.47
C ASP A 99 -4.69 -5.48 10.98
N LEU A 100 -5.87 -4.86 11.10
CA LEU A 100 -6.00 -3.48 11.59
C LEU A 100 -5.50 -3.33 13.03
N GLU A 101 -5.81 -4.30 13.89
CA GLU A 101 -5.32 -4.31 15.28
C GLU A 101 -3.80 -4.34 15.32
N GLY A 102 -3.17 -5.22 14.52
CA GLY A 102 -1.72 -5.32 14.43
C GLY A 102 -1.06 -4.04 13.92
N LEU A 103 -1.68 -3.38 12.92
CA LEU A 103 -1.19 -2.11 12.41
C LEU A 103 -1.30 -0.97 13.43
N LEU A 104 -2.39 -0.91 14.19
CA LEU A 104 -2.59 0.07 15.25
C LEU A 104 -1.60 -0.15 16.40
N ASP A 105 -1.44 -1.39 16.88
CA ASP A 105 -0.50 -1.74 17.95
C ASP A 105 0.95 -1.46 17.56
N ALA A 106 1.29 -1.64 16.29
CA ALA A 106 2.62 -1.35 15.75
C ALA A 106 2.84 0.15 15.45
N GLY A 107 1.84 1.02 15.65
CA GLY A 107 1.92 2.44 15.32
C GLY A 107 2.08 2.72 13.82
N LYS A 108 1.63 1.80 12.98
CA LYS A 108 1.79 1.88 11.53
C LYS A 108 0.74 2.75 10.83
N ILE A 109 -0.32 3.11 11.54
CA ILE A 109 -1.34 4.04 11.06
C ILE A 109 -1.14 5.39 11.74
N LEU A 110 -0.94 6.44 10.93
CA LEU A 110 -0.89 7.82 11.40
C LEU A 110 -2.25 8.48 11.20
N GLY A 111 -2.75 9.16 12.21
CA GLY A 111 -3.93 10.02 12.11
C GLY A 111 -3.55 11.48 12.10
N GLY A 112 -4.28 12.28 11.34
CA GLY A 112 -4.20 13.74 11.37
C GLY A 112 -5.34 14.33 12.20
N PHE A 113 -5.02 15.29 13.06
CA PHE A 113 -6.00 15.93 13.94
C PHE A 113 -6.00 17.45 13.73
N GLU A 114 -7.18 17.99 13.44
CA GLU A 114 -7.43 19.43 13.39
C GLU A 114 -8.28 19.81 14.61
N LYS A 115 -7.73 20.65 15.51
CA LYS A 115 -8.42 21.05 16.74
C LYS A 115 -8.90 19.88 17.61
N GLY A 116 -8.14 18.79 17.61
CA GLY A 116 -8.45 17.57 18.37
C GLY A 116 -9.42 16.60 17.68
N GLU A 117 -9.97 16.95 16.51
CA GLU A 117 -10.83 16.09 15.71
C GLU A 117 -10.02 15.33 14.65
N LEU A 118 -10.21 14.01 14.55
CA LEU A 118 -9.58 13.19 13.51
C LEU A 118 -10.12 13.61 12.14
N VAL A 119 -9.21 14.03 11.23
CA VAL A 119 -9.56 14.48 9.88
C VAL A 119 -9.34 13.43 8.82
N GLY A 120 -8.52 12.43 9.12
CA GLY A 120 -8.14 11.36 8.22
C GLY A 120 -6.95 10.58 8.75
N PHE A 121 -6.51 9.59 7.99
CA PHE A 121 -5.41 8.71 8.37
C PHE A 121 -4.64 8.20 7.15
N ILE A 122 -3.46 7.64 7.40
CA ILE A 122 -2.61 6.94 6.43
C ILE A 122 -1.94 5.76 7.10
N GLY A 123 -1.83 4.65 6.41
CA GLY A 123 -1.24 3.41 6.93
C GLY A 123 -0.18 2.79 6.03
N GLU A 124 0.01 1.50 6.22
CA GLU A 124 0.86 0.63 5.41
C GLU A 124 0.09 -0.63 5.05
N HIS A 125 0.39 -1.19 3.88
CA HIS A 125 -0.01 -2.56 3.55
C HIS A 125 0.97 -3.59 4.13
N PRO A 126 0.60 -4.88 4.19
CA PRO A 126 1.45 -5.91 4.80
C PRO A 126 2.86 -6.04 4.20
N GLU A 127 3.02 -5.73 2.93
CA GLU A 127 4.31 -5.73 2.21
C GLU A 127 5.14 -4.48 2.45
N GLY A 128 4.63 -3.51 3.22
CA GLY A 128 5.34 -2.29 3.62
C GLY A 128 5.15 -1.10 2.67
N SER A 129 4.30 -1.21 1.66
CA SER A 129 3.91 -0.04 0.86
C SER A 129 3.08 0.94 1.67
N ILE A 130 3.25 2.24 1.42
CA ILE A 130 2.40 3.27 2.00
C ILE A 130 1.03 3.21 1.32
N GLY A 131 -0.03 3.19 2.10
CA GLY A 131 -1.39 3.08 1.61
C GLY A 131 -2.43 3.49 2.64
N MET A 132 -3.67 3.09 2.43
CA MET A 132 -4.78 3.39 3.35
C MET A 132 -4.98 4.89 3.61
N LEU A 133 -4.66 5.75 2.63
CA LEU A 133 -4.80 7.20 2.80
C LEU A 133 -6.26 7.62 2.63
N GLU A 134 -6.84 8.13 3.72
CA GLU A 134 -8.19 8.67 3.72
C GLU A 134 -8.26 10.05 4.36
N ILE A 135 -8.98 10.97 3.73
CA ILE A 135 -9.39 12.24 4.32
C ILE A 135 -10.91 12.28 4.36
N PHE A 136 -11.46 12.42 5.55
CA PHE A 136 -12.91 12.45 5.73
C PHE A 136 -13.54 13.60 4.94
N PRO A 137 -14.72 13.41 4.32
CA PRO A 137 -15.29 14.35 3.34
C PRO A 137 -15.31 15.81 3.78
N LYS A 138 -15.66 16.08 5.04
CA LYS A 138 -15.75 17.44 5.60
C LYS A 138 -14.40 18.17 5.74
N PHE A 139 -13.27 17.42 5.65
CA PHE A 139 -11.92 17.95 5.80
C PHE A 139 -11.11 17.97 4.51
N ARG A 140 -11.70 17.55 3.40
CA ARG A 140 -11.01 17.53 2.09
C ARG A 140 -10.66 18.93 1.61
N ARG A 141 -9.75 19.02 0.62
CA ARG A 141 -9.30 20.26 -0.05
C ARG A 141 -8.55 21.26 0.83
N LYS A 142 -7.95 20.78 1.92
CA LYS A 142 -7.12 21.58 2.84
C LYS A 142 -5.63 21.20 2.81
N GLY A 143 -5.21 20.32 1.92
CA GLY A 143 -3.83 19.84 1.86
C GLY A 143 -3.48 18.71 2.85
N TRP A 144 -4.46 18.21 3.64
CA TRP A 144 -4.20 17.22 4.68
C TRP A 144 -3.71 15.87 4.15
N ALA A 145 -4.13 15.45 2.94
CA ALA A 145 -3.61 14.24 2.30
C ALA A 145 -2.11 14.36 2.05
N TYR A 146 -1.65 15.48 1.53
CA TYR A 146 -0.24 15.76 1.34
C TYR A 146 0.54 15.75 2.67
N ALA A 147 0.01 16.39 3.71
CA ALA A 147 0.67 16.46 5.02
C ALA A 147 0.79 15.07 5.67
N LEU A 148 -0.27 14.25 5.62
CA LEU A 148 -0.26 12.88 6.15
C LEU A 148 0.75 12.00 5.42
N GLU A 149 0.78 12.04 4.10
CA GLU A 149 1.70 11.22 3.33
C GLU A 149 3.15 11.69 3.47
N ALA A 150 3.40 13.00 3.50
CA ALA A 150 4.72 13.55 3.80
C ALA A 150 5.25 13.13 5.18
N ALA A 151 4.37 13.11 6.20
CA ALA A 151 4.72 12.61 7.54
C ALA A 151 5.00 11.10 7.54
N LYS A 152 4.28 10.31 6.72
CA LYS A 152 4.52 8.88 6.57
C LYS A 152 5.85 8.60 5.87
N ILE A 153 6.17 9.36 4.80
CA ILE A 153 7.49 9.33 4.14
C ILE A 153 8.59 9.64 5.17
N GLU A 154 8.43 10.70 5.97
CA GLU A 154 9.39 11.06 7.02
C GLU A 154 9.58 9.93 8.02
N SER A 155 8.51 9.23 8.41
CA SER A 155 8.56 8.08 9.31
C SER A 155 9.36 6.91 8.71
N HIS A 156 9.11 6.57 7.44
CA HIS A 156 9.85 5.50 6.74
C HIS A 156 11.35 5.84 6.62
N LEU A 157 11.68 7.05 6.18
CA LEU A 157 13.07 7.48 6.04
C LEU A 157 13.82 7.46 7.38
N ARG A 158 13.17 7.85 8.49
CA ARG A 158 13.78 7.75 9.83
C ARG A 158 14.07 6.32 10.27
N GLN A 159 13.30 5.36 9.78
CA GLN A 159 13.49 3.93 10.03
C GLN A 159 14.49 3.28 9.05
N GLY A 160 15.00 4.02 8.08
CA GLY A 160 15.92 3.52 7.05
C GLY A 160 15.20 2.77 5.91
N PHE A 161 13.89 2.89 5.81
CA PHE A 161 13.11 2.31 4.71
C PHE A 161 13.06 3.26 3.51
N VAL A 162 12.93 2.69 2.32
CA VAL A 162 12.61 3.42 1.11
C VAL A 162 11.09 3.52 1.01
N PRO A 163 10.48 4.73 1.07
CA PRO A 163 9.04 4.87 0.94
C PRO A 163 8.58 4.53 -0.48
N TRP A 164 7.52 3.76 -0.61
CA TRP A 164 6.96 3.38 -1.90
C TRP A 164 5.45 3.15 -1.80
N VAL A 165 4.75 3.29 -2.92
CA VAL A 165 3.31 3.12 -3.06
C VAL A 165 2.99 2.39 -4.36
N GLU A 166 1.84 1.71 -4.39
CA GLU A 166 1.22 1.21 -5.62
C GLU A 166 0.06 2.13 -6.00
N VAL A 167 0.01 2.51 -7.28
CA VAL A 167 -1.07 3.35 -7.77
C VAL A 167 -1.66 2.77 -9.05
N TRP A 168 -2.96 2.51 -9.01
CA TRP A 168 -3.70 2.08 -10.20
C TRP A 168 -3.70 3.19 -11.26
N PRO A 169 -3.58 2.86 -12.56
CA PRO A 169 -3.49 3.86 -13.64
C PRO A 169 -4.68 4.81 -13.74
N ASP A 170 -5.85 4.41 -13.29
CA ASP A 170 -7.07 5.21 -13.27
C ASP A 170 -7.23 6.07 -12.00
N ASN A 171 -6.45 5.82 -10.95
CA ASN A 171 -6.44 6.63 -9.73
C ASN A 171 -5.67 7.95 -9.93
N THR A 172 -6.22 8.81 -10.77
CA THR A 172 -5.59 10.09 -11.14
C THR A 172 -5.38 11.04 -9.95
N VAL A 173 -6.16 10.88 -8.89
CA VAL A 173 -6.03 11.69 -7.65
C VAL A 173 -4.77 11.30 -6.92
N SER A 174 -4.55 10.01 -6.71
CA SER A 174 -3.31 9.51 -6.10
C SER A 174 -2.09 9.82 -6.96
N LEU A 175 -2.15 9.60 -8.28
CA LEU A 175 -1.04 9.91 -9.19
C LEU A 175 -0.57 11.37 -9.04
N LYS A 176 -1.50 12.33 -9.02
CA LYS A 176 -1.18 13.76 -8.82
C LYS A 176 -0.60 14.05 -7.44
N LEU A 177 -1.07 13.36 -6.41
CA LEU A 177 -0.53 13.52 -5.06
C LEU A 177 0.92 13.03 -5.01
N GLN A 178 1.22 11.85 -5.56
CA GLN A 178 2.56 11.29 -5.61
C GLN A 178 3.53 12.19 -6.40
N GLU A 179 3.08 12.70 -7.56
CA GLU A 179 3.84 13.66 -8.34
C GLU A 179 4.18 14.92 -7.52
N SER A 180 3.19 15.48 -6.80
CA SER A 180 3.38 16.67 -5.97
C SER A 180 4.33 16.46 -4.78
N LEU A 181 4.37 15.24 -4.23
CA LEU A 181 5.30 14.83 -3.18
C LEU A 181 6.71 14.58 -3.72
N GLY A 182 6.84 14.43 -5.03
CA GLY A 182 8.12 14.26 -5.71
C GLY A 182 8.63 12.82 -5.75
N PHE A 183 7.72 11.86 -5.82
CA PHE A 183 8.01 10.46 -6.10
C PHE A 183 8.48 10.25 -7.55
N THR A 184 9.23 9.19 -7.78
CA THR A 184 9.61 8.67 -9.10
C THR A 184 8.63 7.57 -9.50
N PHE A 185 8.12 7.66 -10.73
CA PHE A 185 7.15 6.71 -11.28
C PHE A 185 7.83 5.67 -12.16
N TYR A 186 7.59 4.40 -11.84
CA TYR A 186 7.96 3.27 -12.68
C TYR A 186 6.71 2.77 -13.41
N PRO A 187 6.81 2.47 -14.72
CA PRO A 187 5.63 2.19 -15.53
C PRO A 187 4.88 0.94 -15.07
N PRO A 188 3.57 0.84 -15.35
CA PRO A 188 2.73 -0.28 -14.89
C PRO A 188 3.20 -1.66 -15.37
N GLU A 189 3.99 -1.71 -16.44
CA GLU A 189 4.59 -2.97 -16.91
C GLU A 189 5.63 -3.53 -15.93
N GLY A 190 6.11 -2.73 -14.99
CA GLY A 190 7.06 -3.14 -13.95
C GLY A 190 6.42 -3.82 -12.76
N MET A 191 5.11 -3.65 -12.56
CA MET A 191 4.38 -4.21 -11.42
C MET A 191 2.99 -4.69 -11.86
N THR A 192 2.61 -5.89 -11.46
CA THR A 192 1.30 -6.47 -11.81
C THR A 192 0.77 -7.29 -10.65
N PHE A 193 -0.43 -6.97 -10.20
CA PHE A 193 -1.18 -7.84 -9.30
C PHE A 193 -1.89 -8.93 -10.09
N MET A 194 -1.93 -10.12 -9.53
CA MET A 194 -2.58 -11.30 -10.10
C MET A 194 -3.51 -11.90 -9.07
N ASN A 195 -4.73 -12.18 -9.47
CA ASN A 195 -5.74 -12.78 -8.62
C ASN A 195 -6.24 -14.11 -9.18
N THR A 196 -6.77 -14.95 -8.30
CA THR A 196 -7.61 -16.09 -8.70
C THR A 196 -9.03 -15.60 -9.03
N PRO A 197 -9.80 -16.32 -9.89
CA PRO A 197 -11.16 -15.91 -10.30
C PRO A 197 -12.20 -15.72 -9.18
N ALA A 198 -11.89 -16.09 -7.96
CA ALA A 198 -12.82 -15.95 -6.82
C ALA A 198 -12.89 -14.52 -6.24
N TYR A 199 -12.21 -13.55 -6.85
CA TYR A 199 -12.14 -12.16 -6.40
C TYR A 199 -12.62 -11.14 -7.44
N ASP A 200 -13.46 -11.59 -8.40
CA ASP A 200 -14.19 -10.69 -9.31
C ASP A 200 -15.47 -10.15 -8.67
#